data_750523bc71e524f217af14446e52d70b
#
_entry.id   750523bc71e524f217af14446e52d70b
#
_cell.length_a   1.000
_cell.length_b   1.000
_cell.length_c   1.000
_cell.angle_alpha   90.00
_cell.angle_beta   90.00
_cell.angle_gamma   90.00
#
_symmetry.space_group_name_H-M   'P 1'
#
loop_
_entity.id
_entity.type
_entity.pdbx_description
1 polymer ?
#
loop_
_entity_poly.entity_id
_entity_poly.type
_entity_poly.pdbx_seq_one_letter_code
_entity_poly.pdbx_strand_id
1 'polypeptide(L)'
;YHRLMKSILFVLFLSFGMISCEKEDPVSTSPNTRQTDNTDPTDPDPTDPVVRSDNEQTVFMYLPWSTDLTSFFYQNIADLKSIIGQNILKNERVLVFMCTTATKATLYELSYEKGAAVQKALKSYNYPTPSYTTAEGITSILNDVQTYSPAKRYAMIIGCHGMGWIPVSKTQSRSSLQTVKKHWEYGNAPMTRLFGGRESKYQTDITTLAEGISSAGLKMEYILFDDCYMSTVEVAYDLKNVTSHLIASTSEIMAYGMPYDKIGQYLIGNIDYEKICDVFYSFYSNYVTP
;
A
#
# COMPACT_ATOMS: atom_id res chain seq x y z
N TYR A 1 -24.15 -20.12 16.05
CA TYR A 1 -22.79 -19.71 15.63
C TYR A 1 -22.75 -19.04 14.23
N HIS A 2 -23.78 -19.18 13.42
CA HIS A 2 -23.84 -18.63 12.03
C HIS A 2 -24.25 -17.16 11.91
N ARG A 3 -24.54 -16.46 13.00
CA ARG A 3 -25.06 -15.06 12.97
C ARG A 3 -24.02 -13.97 13.23
N LEU A 4 -22.79 -14.30 13.65
CA LEU A 4 -21.79 -13.28 14.04
C LEU A 4 -20.81 -12.87 12.95
N MET A 5 -20.80 -13.52 11.79
CA MET A 5 -19.80 -13.24 10.72
C MET A 5 -20.29 -12.32 9.60
N LYS A 6 -21.46 -11.67 9.73
CA LYS A 6 -21.97 -10.75 8.70
C LYS A 6 -21.50 -9.30 8.82
N SER A 7 -20.54 -9.00 9.69
CA SER A 7 -20.15 -7.60 9.98
C SER A 7 -18.68 -7.36 9.68
N ILE A 8 -18.19 -7.65 8.46
CA ILE A 8 -16.74 -7.75 8.45
C ILE A 8 -16.01 -6.98 7.38
N LEU A 9 -16.64 -6.53 6.33
CA LEU A 9 -15.97 -5.61 5.42
C LEU A 9 -16.88 -4.42 5.15
N PHE A 10 -16.61 -3.31 5.84
CA PHE A 10 -17.26 -2.04 5.56
C PHE A 10 -16.35 -1.27 4.61
N VAL A 11 -16.75 -1.17 3.35
CA VAL A 11 -16.16 -0.18 2.44
C VAL A 11 -16.85 1.14 2.76
N LEU A 12 -16.14 2.02 3.43
CA LEU A 12 -16.63 3.37 3.64
C LEU A 12 -16.44 4.16 2.34
N PHE A 13 -17.49 4.21 1.51
CA PHE A 13 -17.53 5.11 0.36
C PHE A 13 -17.75 6.53 0.85
N LEU A 14 -16.67 7.26 1.13
CA LEU A 14 -16.71 8.70 1.27
C LEU A 14 -16.35 9.33 -0.08
N SER A 15 -17.34 9.43 -0.97
CA SER A 15 -17.22 10.26 -2.16
C SER A 15 -17.34 11.73 -1.73
N PHE A 16 -16.23 12.42 -1.64
CA PHE A 16 -16.23 13.88 -1.47
C PHE A 16 -16.45 14.54 -2.83
N GLY A 17 -17.69 14.94 -3.09
CA GLY A 17 -18.00 15.87 -4.17
C GLY A 17 -17.42 17.25 -3.85
N MET A 18 -16.36 17.64 -4.56
CA MET A 18 -15.84 19.00 -4.54
C MET A 18 -16.68 19.85 -5.47
N ILE A 19 -17.46 20.77 -4.90
CA ILE A 19 -18.04 21.88 -5.66
C ILE A 19 -16.92 22.91 -5.81
N SER A 20 -16.32 22.98 -7.00
CA SER A 20 -15.38 24.04 -7.38
C SER A 20 -16.17 25.23 -7.88
N CYS A 21 -16.07 26.36 -7.19
CA CYS A 21 -16.40 27.68 -7.76
C CYS A 21 -15.21 28.15 -8.57
N GLU A 22 -15.36 28.19 -9.89
CA GLU A 22 -14.42 28.85 -10.79
C GLU A 22 -14.47 30.35 -10.59
N LYS A 23 -13.29 30.97 -10.44
CA LYS A 23 -13.06 32.39 -10.80
C LYS A 23 -12.09 32.39 -11.95
N GLU A 24 -12.57 32.90 -13.07
CA GLU A 24 -11.74 33.27 -14.24
C GLU A 24 -10.90 34.49 -13.94
N ASP A 25 -9.62 34.46 -14.33
CA ASP A 25 -8.81 35.64 -14.56
C ASP A 25 -7.88 35.44 -15.79
N PRO A 26 -7.44 36.51 -16.48
CA PRO A 26 -7.39 36.52 -17.93
C PRO A 26 -6.04 36.18 -18.57
N VAL A 27 -6.14 35.78 -19.83
CA VAL A 27 -5.09 35.48 -20.81
C VAL A 27 -4.04 36.59 -20.92
N SER A 28 -2.77 36.22 -20.83
CA SER A 28 -1.64 37.00 -21.33
C SER A 28 -0.87 36.18 -22.38
N THR A 29 -0.96 36.66 -23.59
CA THR A 29 -0.19 36.20 -24.76
C THR A 29 1.19 36.85 -24.79
N SER A 30 2.25 36.11 -25.07
CA SER A 30 3.39 36.57 -25.89
C SER A 30 4.36 35.43 -26.27
N PRO A 31 5.22 35.62 -27.30
CA PRO A 31 5.39 34.65 -28.35
C PRO A 31 6.78 33.97 -28.41
N ASN A 32 6.76 32.78 -29.02
CA ASN A 32 7.78 32.16 -29.88
C ASN A 32 9.26 32.61 -29.80
N THR A 33 10.13 31.66 -29.40
CA THR A 33 11.41 31.56 -30.08
C THR A 33 11.80 30.07 -30.22
N ARG A 34 11.85 29.63 -31.47
CA ARG A 34 12.37 28.35 -31.93
C ARG A 34 13.88 28.35 -31.79
N GLN A 35 14.43 27.41 -31.01
CA GLN A 35 15.84 27.05 -31.14
C GLN A 35 15.92 25.54 -31.33
N THR A 36 16.34 25.15 -32.54
CA THR A 36 16.68 23.81 -32.96
C THR A 36 18.07 23.51 -32.43
N ASP A 37 18.17 22.59 -31.50
CA ASP A 37 19.44 21.92 -31.17
C ASP A 37 19.34 20.45 -31.55
N ASN A 38 20.08 20.09 -32.57
CA ASN A 38 20.34 18.71 -32.96
C ASN A 38 21.35 18.12 -31.96
N THR A 39 20.89 17.30 -31.05
CA THR A 39 21.75 16.34 -30.34
C THR A 39 21.30 14.94 -30.69
N ASP A 40 22.26 14.19 -31.23
CA ASP A 40 22.24 12.76 -31.54
C ASP A 40 21.71 11.94 -30.35
N PRO A 41 20.78 10.99 -30.55
CA PRO A 41 20.28 10.17 -29.47
C PRO A 41 21.38 9.20 -28.99
N THR A 42 22.03 9.52 -27.89
CA THR A 42 22.85 8.57 -27.15
C THR A 42 21.96 7.44 -26.64
N ASP A 43 22.37 6.20 -26.91
CA ASP A 43 21.75 4.97 -26.41
C ASP A 43 21.52 5.10 -24.88
N PRO A 44 20.30 4.86 -24.36
CA PRO A 44 20.03 5.02 -22.94
C PRO A 44 20.81 3.99 -22.13
N ASP A 45 21.49 4.47 -21.09
CA ASP A 45 22.12 3.63 -20.07
C ASP A 45 21.09 2.61 -19.52
N PRO A 46 21.38 1.31 -19.48
CA PRO A 46 20.45 0.29 -18.99
C PRO A 46 20.06 0.44 -17.51
N THR A 47 20.59 1.43 -16.81
CA THR A 47 20.21 1.81 -15.43
C THR A 47 19.22 2.96 -15.35
N ASP A 48 18.95 3.65 -16.47
CA ASP A 48 17.95 4.73 -16.45
C ASP A 48 16.53 4.17 -16.26
N PRO A 49 15.71 4.81 -15.40
CA PRO A 49 14.31 4.43 -15.23
C PRO A 49 13.58 4.60 -16.57
N VAL A 50 13.08 3.49 -17.12
CA VAL A 50 12.28 3.53 -18.35
C VAL A 50 11.01 4.32 -18.08
N VAL A 51 11.00 5.59 -18.45
CA VAL A 51 9.80 6.45 -18.39
C VAL A 51 8.82 5.93 -19.44
N ARG A 52 7.92 5.04 -19.06
CA ARG A 52 6.78 4.68 -19.88
C ARG A 52 5.76 5.82 -19.80
N SER A 53 5.67 6.62 -20.82
CA SER A 53 4.75 7.78 -20.89
C SER A 53 3.26 7.38 -20.86
N ASP A 54 2.96 6.10 -20.93
CA ASP A 54 1.62 5.50 -21.01
C ASP A 54 1.20 4.78 -19.71
N ASN A 55 1.98 4.87 -18.62
CA ASN A 55 1.62 4.24 -17.35
C ASN A 55 0.40 4.94 -16.72
N GLU A 56 -0.73 4.25 -16.72
CA GLU A 56 -1.99 4.76 -16.20
C GLU A 56 -2.08 4.68 -14.67
N GLN A 57 -1.51 3.60 -14.09
CA GLN A 57 -1.58 3.36 -12.66
C GLN A 57 -0.29 2.69 -12.14
N THR A 58 0.20 3.19 -11.03
CA THR A 58 1.19 2.47 -10.20
C THR A 58 0.52 2.00 -8.93
N VAL A 59 0.47 0.69 -8.73
CA VAL A 59 0.08 0.06 -7.46
C VAL A 59 1.34 -0.18 -6.64
N PHE A 60 1.42 0.44 -5.49
CA PHE A 60 2.56 0.38 -4.60
C PHE A 60 2.22 -0.40 -3.33
N MET A 61 2.88 -1.54 -3.13
CA MET A 61 2.75 -2.34 -1.91
C MET A 61 3.88 -1.96 -0.95
N TYR A 62 3.52 -1.49 0.23
CA TYR A 62 4.42 -1.05 1.30
C TYR A 62 4.38 -2.05 2.45
N LEU A 63 5.48 -2.77 2.64
CA LEU A 63 5.66 -3.83 3.64
C LEU A 63 6.82 -3.44 4.58
N PRO A 64 6.57 -2.56 5.57
CA PRO A 64 7.58 -2.16 6.55
C PRO A 64 7.94 -3.33 7.46
N TRP A 65 9.03 -3.19 8.23
CA TRP A 65 9.46 -4.24 9.15
C TRP A 65 8.38 -4.56 10.20
N SER A 66 7.85 -5.75 10.13
CA SER A 66 6.73 -6.23 10.95
C SER A 66 7.07 -7.47 11.77
N THR A 67 8.36 -7.69 12.02
CA THR A 67 8.94 -8.70 12.90
C THR A 67 8.63 -10.14 12.45
N ASP A 68 7.43 -10.62 12.72
CA ASP A 68 6.99 -12.02 12.53
C ASP A 68 6.14 -12.23 11.25
N LEU A 69 5.85 -11.18 10.48
CA LEU A 69 5.02 -11.28 9.28
C LEU A 69 5.82 -11.46 7.97
N THR A 70 7.16 -11.47 8.02
CA THR A 70 8.01 -11.50 6.82
C THR A 70 7.70 -12.70 5.91
N SER A 71 7.46 -13.89 6.48
CA SER A 71 7.12 -15.09 5.70
C SER A 71 5.78 -14.94 4.97
N PHE A 72 4.80 -14.29 5.61
CA PHE A 72 3.50 -14.01 5.01
C PHE A 72 3.61 -12.95 3.89
N PHE A 73 4.52 -11.99 4.02
CA PHE A 73 4.79 -11.02 2.94
C PHE A 73 5.36 -11.69 1.70
N TYR A 74 6.26 -12.66 1.85
CA TYR A 74 6.72 -13.45 0.71
C TYR A 74 5.57 -14.22 0.05
N GLN A 75 4.63 -14.74 0.82
CA GLN A 75 3.43 -15.40 0.29
C GLN A 75 2.54 -14.38 -0.44
N ASN A 76 2.27 -13.22 0.15
CA ASN A 76 1.47 -12.17 -0.50
C ASN A 76 2.09 -11.70 -1.83
N ILE A 77 3.43 -11.57 -1.90
CA ILE A 77 4.14 -11.27 -3.15
C ILE A 77 4.00 -12.43 -4.15
N ALA A 78 4.11 -13.67 -3.70
CA ALA A 78 3.94 -14.84 -4.57
C ALA A 78 2.52 -14.91 -5.15
N ASP A 79 1.51 -14.65 -4.33
CA ASP A 79 0.10 -14.59 -4.75
C ASP A 79 -0.12 -13.47 -5.79
N LEU A 80 0.43 -12.29 -5.55
CA LEU A 80 0.37 -11.17 -6.49
C LEU A 80 1.10 -11.51 -7.81
N LYS A 81 2.25 -12.19 -7.75
CA LYS A 81 2.96 -12.69 -8.93
C LYS A 81 2.13 -13.72 -9.70
N SER A 82 1.36 -14.59 -9.02
CA SER A 82 0.54 -15.58 -9.70
C SER A 82 -0.51 -14.94 -10.59
N ILE A 83 -1.12 -13.85 -10.15
CA ILE A 83 -2.11 -13.11 -10.93
C ILE A 83 -1.45 -12.28 -12.05
N ILE A 84 -0.31 -11.65 -11.78
CA ILE A 84 0.48 -10.94 -12.80
C ILE A 84 0.93 -11.90 -13.89
N GLY A 85 1.28 -13.14 -13.53
CA GLY A 85 1.62 -14.21 -14.48
C GLY A 85 0.52 -14.56 -15.47
N GLN A 86 -0.73 -14.16 -15.22
CA GLN A 86 -1.86 -14.28 -16.15
C GLN A 86 -1.92 -13.12 -17.16
N ASN A 87 -0.87 -12.27 -17.22
CA ASN A 87 -0.78 -11.13 -18.14
C ASN A 87 -1.89 -10.09 -17.95
N ILE A 88 -2.23 -9.78 -16.71
CA ILE A 88 -3.27 -8.80 -16.39
C ILE A 88 -2.81 -7.35 -16.56
N LEU A 89 -1.50 -7.08 -16.46
CA LEU A 89 -0.94 -5.74 -16.60
C LEU A 89 -1.03 -5.29 -18.08
N LYS A 90 -1.63 -4.13 -18.32
CA LYS A 90 -1.70 -3.47 -19.63
C LYS A 90 -0.84 -2.20 -19.64
N ASN A 91 -1.33 -1.16 -18.97
CA ASN A 91 -0.68 0.12 -18.76
C ASN A 91 -0.52 0.40 -17.27
N GLU A 92 -0.36 -0.64 -16.47
CA GLU A 92 -0.17 -0.56 -15.02
C GLU A 92 1.18 -1.14 -14.63
N ARG A 93 1.70 -0.64 -13.50
CA ARG A 93 2.92 -1.16 -12.90
C ARG A 93 2.68 -1.47 -11.42
N VAL A 94 3.39 -2.47 -10.93
CA VAL A 94 3.29 -2.92 -9.54
C VAL A 94 4.67 -2.86 -8.91
N LEU A 95 4.82 -2.02 -7.90
CA LEU A 95 6.03 -1.89 -7.11
C LEU A 95 5.80 -2.39 -5.69
N VAL A 96 6.82 -3.02 -5.13
CA VAL A 96 6.79 -3.55 -3.76
C VAL A 96 8.02 -3.06 -3.00
N PHE A 97 7.81 -2.28 -1.94
CA PHE A 97 8.83 -2.01 -0.94
C PHE A 97 8.69 -3.02 0.19
N MET A 98 9.74 -3.78 0.46
CA MET A 98 9.72 -4.79 1.51
C MET A 98 10.93 -4.69 2.41
N CYS A 99 10.69 -4.54 3.72
CA CYS A 99 11.71 -4.73 4.74
C CYS A 99 11.93 -6.22 4.98
N THR A 100 13.13 -6.71 4.69
CA THR A 100 13.53 -8.10 4.98
C THR A 100 14.11 -8.25 6.39
N THR A 101 14.63 -7.16 6.93
CA THR A 101 15.07 -7.01 8.32
C THR A 101 14.68 -5.61 8.81
N ALA A 102 14.89 -5.34 10.10
CA ALA A 102 14.65 -4.01 10.67
C ALA A 102 15.52 -2.91 10.03
N THR A 103 16.62 -3.27 9.38
CA THR A 103 17.60 -2.33 8.81
C THR A 103 17.76 -2.42 7.30
N LYS A 104 17.12 -3.38 6.64
CA LYS A 104 17.28 -3.60 5.18
C LYS A 104 15.93 -3.73 4.51
N ALA A 105 15.77 -3.00 3.42
CA ALA A 105 14.62 -3.10 2.54
C ALA A 105 15.06 -3.09 1.08
N THR A 106 14.16 -3.54 0.21
CA THR A 106 14.34 -3.48 -1.25
C THR A 106 13.04 -3.03 -1.89
N LEU A 107 13.13 -2.14 -2.86
CA LEU A 107 12.07 -1.80 -3.80
C LEU A 107 12.18 -2.72 -4.99
N TYR A 108 11.11 -3.46 -5.28
CA TYR A 108 10.99 -4.37 -6.40
C TYR A 108 9.94 -3.86 -7.38
N GLU A 109 10.10 -4.21 -8.65
CA GLU A 109 9.02 -4.21 -9.64
C GLU A 109 8.56 -5.65 -9.87
N LEU A 110 7.24 -5.84 -9.93
CA LEU A 110 6.61 -7.07 -10.41
C LEU A 110 6.07 -6.79 -11.81
N SER A 111 6.52 -7.55 -12.79
CA SER A 111 6.16 -7.39 -14.21
C SER A 111 5.81 -8.73 -14.84
N TYR A 112 5.20 -8.68 -16.02
CA TYR A 112 5.00 -9.86 -16.87
C TYR A 112 5.97 -9.79 -18.04
N GLU A 113 6.85 -10.78 -18.14
CA GLU A 113 7.88 -10.86 -19.20
C GLU A 113 7.99 -12.29 -19.71
N LYS A 114 8.01 -12.44 -21.04
CA LYS A 114 8.25 -13.72 -21.71
C LYS A 114 7.39 -14.89 -21.20
N GLY A 115 6.12 -14.61 -20.88
CA GLY A 115 5.16 -15.64 -20.45
C GLY A 115 5.14 -15.91 -18.94
N ALA A 116 5.85 -15.15 -18.12
CA ALA A 116 5.92 -15.34 -16.67
C ALA A 116 5.93 -14.03 -15.90
N ALA A 117 5.52 -14.09 -14.63
CA ALA A 117 5.75 -12.98 -13.70
C ALA A 117 7.22 -12.91 -13.28
N VAL A 118 7.81 -11.73 -13.38
CA VAL A 118 9.19 -11.42 -13.01
C VAL A 118 9.20 -10.49 -11.82
N GLN A 119 10.19 -10.65 -10.94
CA GLN A 119 10.46 -9.74 -9.83
C GLN A 119 11.87 -9.18 -10.01
N LYS A 120 11.95 -7.86 -10.21
CA LYS A 120 13.20 -7.15 -10.44
C LYS A 120 13.48 -6.20 -9.28
N ALA A 121 14.66 -6.28 -8.66
CA ALA A 121 15.10 -5.29 -7.69
C ALA A 121 15.46 -3.98 -8.41
N LEU A 122 14.88 -2.87 -7.94
CA LEU A 122 15.11 -1.53 -8.45
C LEU A 122 16.08 -0.76 -7.56
N LYS A 123 15.89 -0.86 -6.23
CA LYS A 123 16.70 -0.12 -5.25
C LYS A 123 16.78 -0.89 -3.94
N SER A 124 17.99 -0.92 -3.35
CA SER A 124 18.23 -1.45 -2.01
C SER A 124 18.39 -0.30 -1.01
N TYR A 125 17.87 -0.50 0.20
CA TYR A 125 17.93 0.47 1.28
C TYR A 125 18.64 -0.13 2.49
N ASN A 126 19.43 0.71 3.15
CA ASN A 126 20.03 0.39 4.45
C ASN A 126 19.59 1.47 5.47
N TYR A 127 18.90 1.05 6.51
CA TYR A 127 18.32 1.90 7.53
C TYR A 127 19.01 1.64 8.88
N PRO A 128 20.04 2.42 9.26
CA PRO A 128 20.64 2.31 10.61
C PRO A 128 19.61 2.54 11.72
N THR A 129 18.63 3.38 11.42
CA THR A 129 17.42 3.61 12.22
C THR A 129 16.20 3.38 11.34
N PRO A 130 15.02 2.99 11.90
CA PRO A 130 13.85 2.65 11.10
C PRO A 130 13.13 3.90 10.52
N SER A 131 13.85 4.72 9.74
CA SER A 131 13.30 5.95 9.15
C SER A 131 12.14 5.72 8.18
N TYR A 132 11.97 4.50 7.67
CA TYR A 132 10.79 4.12 6.88
C TYR A 132 9.46 4.28 7.65
N THR A 133 9.49 4.45 8.97
CA THR A 133 8.30 4.73 9.80
C THR A 133 8.02 6.22 9.99
N THR A 134 8.90 7.11 9.49
CA THR A 134 8.75 8.57 9.62
C THR A 134 8.12 9.17 8.36
N ALA A 135 7.56 10.38 8.48
CA ALA A 135 6.99 11.09 7.34
C ALA A 135 8.02 11.32 6.23
N GLU A 136 9.23 11.76 6.59
CA GLU A 136 10.32 12.00 5.65
C GLU A 136 10.77 10.71 4.95
N GLY A 137 10.85 9.60 5.71
CA GLY A 137 11.23 8.31 5.14
C GLY A 137 10.18 7.77 4.19
N ILE A 138 8.88 7.88 4.53
CA ILE A 138 7.76 7.52 3.65
C ILE A 138 7.78 8.40 2.40
N THR A 139 7.98 9.72 2.55
CA THR A 139 8.11 10.67 1.43
C THR A 139 9.25 10.24 0.50
N SER A 140 10.42 9.92 1.05
CA SER A 140 11.58 9.47 0.27
C SER A 140 11.27 8.20 -0.53
N ILE A 141 10.62 7.21 0.09
CA ILE A 141 10.22 5.96 -0.59
C ILE A 141 9.22 6.25 -1.71
N LEU A 142 8.23 7.11 -1.46
CA LEU A 142 7.23 7.48 -2.47
C LEU A 142 7.83 8.28 -3.63
N ASN A 143 8.85 9.13 -3.38
CA ASN A 143 9.59 9.81 -4.43
C ASN A 143 10.38 8.80 -5.29
N ASP A 144 10.97 7.77 -4.68
CA ASP A 144 11.58 6.67 -5.44
C ASP A 144 10.53 5.94 -6.28
N VAL A 145 9.34 5.65 -5.72
CA VAL A 145 8.24 5.02 -6.48
C VAL A 145 7.86 5.87 -7.68
N GLN A 146 7.72 7.19 -7.52
CA GLN A 146 7.42 8.11 -8.63
C GLN A 146 8.56 8.16 -9.66
N THR A 147 9.80 8.07 -9.22
CA THR A 147 10.97 8.06 -10.10
C THR A 147 11.03 6.79 -10.94
N TYR A 148 10.87 5.62 -10.33
CA TYR A 148 10.93 4.35 -11.03
C TYR A 148 9.65 4.01 -11.80
N SER A 149 8.51 4.56 -11.38
CA SER A 149 7.21 4.24 -11.95
C SER A 149 6.29 5.48 -11.97
N PRO A 150 6.64 6.50 -12.77
CA PRO A 150 5.74 7.64 -12.95
C PRO A 150 4.43 7.16 -13.55
N ALA A 151 3.29 7.67 -13.04
CA ALA A 151 1.96 7.26 -13.46
C ALA A 151 0.96 8.40 -13.31
N LYS A 152 -0.18 8.28 -13.99
CA LYS A 152 -1.30 9.22 -13.83
C LYS A 152 -2.03 9.04 -12.50
N ARG A 153 -2.08 7.80 -11.99
CA ARG A 153 -2.75 7.44 -10.75
C ARG A 153 -1.84 6.55 -9.90
N TYR A 154 -1.91 6.72 -8.60
CA TYR A 154 -1.20 5.88 -7.64
C TYR A 154 -2.19 5.26 -6.67
N ALA A 155 -1.98 3.99 -6.34
CA ALA A 155 -2.69 3.28 -5.29
C ALA A 155 -1.70 2.66 -4.32
N MET A 156 -2.07 2.55 -3.06
CA MET A 156 -1.18 2.05 -2.02
C MET A 156 -1.82 0.87 -1.29
N ILE A 157 -1.04 -0.19 -1.12
CA ILE A 157 -1.36 -1.35 -0.29
C ILE A 157 -0.39 -1.33 0.87
N ILE A 158 -0.87 -1.43 2.10
CA ILE A 158 -0.05 -1.45 3.32
C ILE A 158 -0.28 -2.79 3.98
N GLY A 159 0.78 -3.56 4.21
CA GLY A 159 0.73 -4.85 4.89
C GLY A 159 1.67 -4.86 6.08
N CYS A 160 1.11 -4.90 7.28
CA CYS A 160 1.85 -4.98 8.55
C CYS A 160 0.88 -5.35 9.69
N HIS A 161 1.25 -5.08 10.93
CA HIS A 161 0.32 -5.12 12.05
C HIS A 161 -0.52 -3.83 12.13
N GLY A 162 -1.80 -3.87 12.51
CA GLY A 162 -2.70 -2.71 12.63
C GLY A 162 -3.37 -2.57 14.00
N MET A 163 -3.44 -1.35 14.52
CA MET A 163 -4.11 -1.02 15.80
C MET A 163 -5.17 0.09 15.66
N GLY A 164 -5.61 0.35 14.45
CA GLY A 164 -6.53 1.44 14.17
C GLY A 164 -5.90 2.81 14.45
N TRP A 165 -6.64 3.69 15.12
CA TRP A 165 -6.26 5.09 15.37
C TRP A 165 -5.41 5.32 16.63
N ILE A 166 -5.05 4.27 17.38
CA ILE A 166 -4.33 4.44 18.64
C ILE A 166 -2.90 4.91 18.38
N PRO A 167 -2.48 6.07 18.93
CA PRO A 167 -1.14 6.60 18.72
C PRO A 167 -0.02 5.69 19.23
N VAL A 168 1.11 5.66 18.52
CA VAL A 168 2.33 4.91 18.90
C VAL A 168 2.76 5.22 20.32
N SER A 169 2.70 6.49 20.74
CA SER A 169 3.05 6.92 22.11
C SER A 169 2.20 6.25 23.21
N LYS A 170 1.00 5.80 22.88
CA LYS A 170 0.09 5.12 23.82
C LYS A 170 0.30 3.61 23.86
N THR A 171 0.92 3.03 22.85
CA THR A 171 1.23 1.59 22.85
C THR A 171 2.30 1.23 23.87
N GLN A 172 3.22 2.15 24.17
CA GLN A 172 4.24 1.97 25.21
C GLN A 172 3.64 1.82 26.62
N SER A 173 2.50 2.46 26.89
CA SER A 173 1.82 2.38 28.19
C SER A 173 1.05 1.07 28.39
N ARG A 174 0.86 0.27 27.34
CA ARG A 174 0.09 -0.98 27.39
C ARG A 174 0.89 -2.20 27.82
N SER A 175 2.20 -2.11 27.92
CA SER A 175 3.04 -3.18 28.49
C SER A 175 2.66 -3.53 29.93
N SER A 176 1.98 -2.61 30.65
CA SER A 176 1.46 -2.84 32.01
C SER A 176 0.06 -3.46 32.06
N LEU A 177 -0.66 -3.58 30.94
CA LEU A 177 -1.97 -4.22 30.85
C LEU A 177 -1.89 -5.71 30.41
N GLN A 178 -0.75 -6.34 30.64
CA GLN A 178 -0.46 -7.73 30.23
C GLN A 178 -1.27 -8.83 30.93
N THR A 179 -2.31 -8.52 31.71
CA THR A 179 -3.06 -9.55 32.44
C THR A 179 -4.25 -10.12 31.68
N VAL A 180 -4.67 -9.53 30.56
CA VAL A 180 -5.72 -10.07 29.71
C VAL A 180 -5.12 -10.57 28.40
N LYS A 181 -4.99 -11.87 28.26
CA LYS A 181 -4.60 -12.47 26.97
C LYS A 181 -5.65 -12.11 25.92
N LYS A 182 -5.20 -11.54 24.83
CA LYS A 182 -6.04 -11.30 23.67
C LYS A 182 -6.44 -12.64 23.04
N HIS A 183 -7.55 -12.70 22.31
CA HIS A 183 -8.11 -13.94 21.77
C HIS A 183 -7.07 -14.77 20.98
N TRP A 184 -6.21 -14.13 20.20
CA TRP A 184 -5.14 -14.77 19.40
C TRP A 184 -3.87 -15.16 20.15
N GLU A 185 -3.74 -14.80 21.42
CA GLU A 185 -2.60 -15.21 22.27
C GLU A 185 -2.79 -16.62 22.87
N TYR A 186 -3.92 -17.28 22.58
CA TYR A 186 -4.14 -18.68 22.91
C TYR A 186 -3.42 -19.57 21.90
N GLY A 187 -2.74 -20.61 22.37
CA GLY A 187 -1.76 -21.38 21.62
C GLY A 187 -2.17 -21.97 20.25
N ASN A 188 -3.46 -22.00 19.93
CA ASN A 188 -4.00 -22.45 18.64
C ASN A 188 -4.74 -21.33 17.89
N ALA A 189 -4.63 -20.07 18.33
CA ALA A 189 -5.25 -18.96 17.63
C ALA A 189 -4.39 -18.53 16.43
N PRO A 190 -4.99 -18.20 15.29
CA PRO A 190 -4.24 -17.69 14.17
C PRO A 190 -3.58 -16.35 14.51
N MET A 191 -2.39 -16.11 13.92
CA MET A 191 -1.70 -14.83 14.08
C MET A 191 -2.46 -13.71 13.37
N THR A 192 -2.50 -12.53 13.98
CA THR A 192 -3.18 -11.34 13.47
C THR A 192 -2.20 -10.20 13.21
N ARG A 193 -2.61 -9.17 12.48
CA ARG A 193 -1.80 -8.00 12.11
C ARG A 193 -2.17 -6.76 12.92
N LEU A 194 -1.16 -5.91 13.27
CA LEU A 194 -1.22 -4.58 13.91
C LEU A 194 -0.48 -3.58 13.00
N PHE A 195 -0.58 -2.23 13.14
CA PHE A 195 0.11 -1.28 12.23
C PHE A 195 1.60 -1.11 12.56
N GLY A 196 2.45 -1.59 11.67
CA GLY A 196 3.90 -1.66 11.84
C GLY A 196 4.37 -2.90 12.60
N GLY A 197 5.54 -2.85 13.20
CA GLY A 197 6.13 -3.93 13.98
C GLY A 197 5.60 -4.00 15.42
N ARG A 198 6.03 -5.00 16.17
CA ARG A 198 5.63 -5.18 17.57
C ARG A 198 6.17 -4.08 18.50
N GLU A 199 7.37 -3.58 18.22
CA GLU A 199 7.98 -2.51 19.00
C GLU A 199 7.60 -1.15 18.43
N SER A 200 7.35 -0.16 19.30
CA SER A 200 6.90 1.19 18.91
C SER A 200 7.82 1.89 17.92
N LYS A 201 9.13 1.63 17.95
CA LYS A 201 10.09 2.18 16.98
C LYS A 201 9.88 1.70 15.55
N TYR A 202 9.13 0.61 15.35
CA TYR A 202 8.76 0.06 14.05
C TYR A 202 7.32 0.35 13.67
N GLN A 203 6.64 1.24 14.40
CA GLN A 203 5.25 1.61 14.17
C GLN A 203 5.16 3.02 13.58
N THR A 204 4.12 3.24 12.81
CA THR A 204 3.83 4.53 12.17
C THR A 204 2.44 4.99 12.60
N ASP A 205 2.31 6.24 13.01
CA ASP A 205 1.00 6.87 13.22
C ASP A 205 0.31 7.16 11.88
N ILE A 206 -1.02 7.13 11.86
CA ILE A 206 -1.80 7.40 10.65
C ILE A 206 -1.57 8.82 10.14
N THR A 207 -1.44 9.79 11.03
CA THR A 207 -1.11 11.18 10.68
C THR A 207 0.27 11.30 10.03
N THR A 208 1.26 10.52 10.50
CA THR A 208 2.60 10.44 9.90
C THR A 208 2.54 9.84 8.49
N LEU A 209 1.72 8.81 8.27
CA LEU A 209 1.47 8.26 6.94
C LEU A 209 0.85 9.30 6.01
N ALA A 210 -0.18 10.00 6.49
CA ALA A 210 -0.84 11.05 5.73
C ALA A 210 0.12 12.18 5.35
N GLU A 211 0.96 12.61 6.29
CA GLU A 211 2.00 13.62 6.07
C GLU A 211 3.03 13.15 5.02
N GLY A 212 3.50 11.90 5.10
CA GLY A 212 4.44 11.35 4.14
C GLY A 212 3.88 11.30 2.73
N ILE A 213 2.62 10.87 2.56
CA ILE A 213 1.94 10.85 1.25
C ILE A 213 1.74 12.27 0.72
N SER A 214 1.26 13.19 1.56
CA SER A 214 1.05 14.59 1.19
C SER A 214 2.35 15.28 0.78
N SER A 215 3.43 15.06 1.54
CA SER A 215 4.75 15.65 1.26
C SER A 215 5.37 15.12 -0.04
N ALA A 216 5.01 13.91 -0.47
CA ALA A 216 5.37 13.38 -1.78
C ALA A 216 4.53 13.98 -2.92
N GLY A 217 3.57 14.86 -2.61
CA GLY A 217 2.67 15.46 -3.60
C GLY A 217 1.66 14.49 -4.19
N LEU A 218 1.34 13.39 -3.49
CA LEU A 218 0.47 12.33 -3.97
C LEU A 218 -0.91 12.38 -3.32
N LYS A 219 -1.90 11.93 -4.09
CA LYS A 219 -3.19 11.49 -3.60
C LYS A 219 -3.47 10.11 -4.17
N MET A 220 -3.62 9.14 -3.28
CA MET A 220 -3.85 7.75 -3.68
C MET A 220 -5.28 7.57 -4.20
N GLU A 221 -5.45 6.78 -5.26
CA GLU A 221 -6.74 6.35 -5.75
C GLU A 221 -7.46 5.52 -4.68
N TYR A 222 -6.72 4.62 -4.05
CA TYR A 222 -7.11 3.94 -2.82
C TYR A 222 -5.91 3.70 -1.92
N ILE A 223 -6.18 3.56 -0.61
CA ILE A 223 -5.29 2.90 0.35
C ILE A 223 -5.98 1.64 0.82
N LEU A 224 -5.34 0.49 0.62
CA LEU A 224 -5.75 -0.78 1.17
C LEU A 224 -4.87 -1.12 2.36
N PHE A 225 -5.47 -1.27 3.53
CA PHE A 225 -4.80 -1.83 4.70
C PHE A 225 -5.06 -3.33 4.78
N ASP A 226 -4.03 -4.10 4.56
CA ASP A 226 -3.98 -5.53 4.86
C ASP A 226 -3.56 -5.73 6.32
N ASP A 227 -4.28 -5.03 7.21
CA ASP A 227 -3.98 -4.84 8.62
C ASP A 227 -5.26 -4.90 9.46
N CYS A 228 -5.11 -5.20 10.77
CA CYS A 228 -6.23 -5.25 11.69
C CYS A 228 -6.78 -3.85 12.01
N TYR A 229 -8.11 -3.72 12.19
CA TYR A 229 -8.79 -2.56 12.78
C TYR A 229 -8.62 -1.21 12.05
N MET A 230 -8.22 -1.19 10.79
CA MET A 230 -7.92 0.06 10.08
C MET A 230 -9.16 0.73 9.46
N SER A 231 -10.34 0.09 9.48
CA SER A 231 -11.59 0.69 9.00
C SER A 231 -12.33 1.40 10.13
N THR A 232 -11.73 2.47 10.67
CA THR A 232 -12.34 3.34 11.67
C THR A 232 -12.54 4.75 11.11
N VAL A 233 -13.47 5.51 11.70
CA VAL A 233 -13.76 6.89 11.25
C VAL A 233 -12.54 7.80 11.44
N GLU A 234 -11.74 7.57 12.48
CA GLU A 234 -10.54 8.33 12.78
C GLU A 234 -9.48 8.12 11.69
N VAL A 235 -9.22 6.86 11.31
CA VAL A 235 -8.29 6.53 10.21
C VAL A 235 -8.76 7.15 8.90
N ALA A 236 -10.05 7.01 8.58
CA ALA A 236 -10.63 7.61 7.37
C ALA A 236 -10.54 9.14 7.39
N TYR A 237 -10.75 9.77 8.55
CA TYR A 237 -10.66 11.22 8.71
C TYR A 237 -9.24 11.73 8.49
N ASP A 238 -8.23 11.08 9.06
CA ASP A 238 -6.84 11.48 8.93
C ASP A 238 -6.32 11.29 7.48
N LEU A 239 -6.81 10.27 6.77
CA LEU A 239 -6.39 9.97 5.40
C LEU A 239 -7.20 10.66 4.30
N LYS A 240 -8.31 11.35 4.63
CA LYS A 240 -9.27 11.94 3.66
C LYS A 240 -8.67 12.82 2.58
N ASN A 241 -7.57 13.50 2.89
CA ASN A 241 -6.91 14.42 1.96
C ASN A 241 -5.90 13.72 1.04
N VAL A 242 -5.44 12.52 1.42
CA VAL A 242 -4.37 11.79 0.73
C VAL A 242 -4.83 10.50 0.05
N THR A 243 -6.11 10.16 0.19
CA THR A 243 -6.72 9.05 -0.57
C THR A 243 -8.15 9.37 -0.97
N SER A 244 -8.61 8.74 -2.05
CA SER A 244 -10.00 8.83 -2.51
C SER A 244 -10.86 7.70 -1.92
N HIS A 245 -10.28 6.53 -1.67
CA HIS A 245 -10.97 5.37 -1.11
C HIS A 245 -10.10 4.70 -0.04
N LEU A 246 -10.76 4.14 0.97
CA LEU A 246 -10.13 3.33 2.02
C LEU A 246 -10.72 1.92 1.95
N ILE A 247 -9.86 0.92 1.79
CA ILE A 247 -10.20 -0.50 1.87
C ILE A 247 -9.54 -1.05 3.13
N ALA A 248 -10.31 -1.46 4.11
CA ALA A 248 -9.79 -1.90 5.41
C ALA A 248 -10.81 -2.74 6.17
N SER A 249 -10.36 -3.40 7.23
CA SER A 249 -11.22 -4.17 8.12
C SER A 249 -11.52 -3.42 9.42
N THR A 250 -12.74 -3.57 9.93
CA THR A 250 -13.14 -3.11 11.28
C THR A 250 -12.72 -4.08 12.39
N SER A 251 -12.25 -5.27 12.02
CA SER A 251 -11.83 -6.33 12.92
C SER A 251 -10.40 -6.79 12.61
N GLU A 252 -9.97 -7.84 13.28
CA GLU A 252 -8.70 -8.49 13.01
C GLU A 252 -8.70 -9.15 11.63
N ILE A 253 -7.55 -9.11 10.97
CA ILE A 253 -7.24 -9.85 9.75
C ILE A 253 -6.24 -10.95 10.12
N MET A 254 -6.43 -12.14 9.55
CA MET A 254 -5.50 -13.25 9.71
C MET A 254 -4.11 -12.88 9.15
N ALA A 255 -3.05 -13.49 9.67
CA ALA A 255 -1.69 -13.24 9.21
C ALA A 255 -1.48 -13.53 7.71
N TYR A 256 -2.27 -14.42 7.12
CA TYR A 256 -2.31 -14.66 5.67
C TYR A 256 -2.63 -13.37 4.90
N GLY A 257 -3.49 -12.53 5.46
CA GLY A 257 -3.86 -11.23 4.88
C GLY A 257 -4.85 -11.34 3.73
N MET A 258 -4.74 -10.44 2.76
CA MET A 258 -5.59 -10.42 1.58
C MET A 258 -5.23 -11.57 0.63
N PRO A 259 -6.23 -12.25 0.02
CA PRO A 259 -5.98 -13.32 -0.97
C PRO A 259 -5.62 -12.70 -2.34
N TYR A 260 -4.38 -12.21 -2.48
CA TYR A 260 -3.94 -11.44 -3.66
C TYR A 260 -4.03 -12.23 -4.97
N ASP A 261 -3.92 -13.56 -4.92
CA ASP A 261 -4.14 -14.44 -6.08
C ASP A 261 -5.56 -14.39 -6.63
N LYS A 262 -6.50 -13.88 -5.85
CA LYS A 262 -7.92 -13.77 -6.22
C LYS A 262 -8.37 -12.33 -6.42
N ILE A 263 -7.93 -11.41 -5.53
CA ILE A 263 -8.37 -10.01 -5.60
C ILE A 263 -7.47 -9.12 -6.48
N GLY A 264 -6.25 -9.54 -6.79
CA GLY A 264 -5.26 -8.71 -7.51
C GLY A 264 -5.78 -8.14 -8.83
N GLN A 265 -6.57 -8.91 -9.58
CA GLN A 265 -7.19 -8.45 -10.81
C GLN A 265 -8.21 -7.32 -10.63
N TYR A 266 -8.76 -7.14 -9.43
CA TYR A 266 -9.72 -6.09 -9.08
C TYR A 266 -9.05 -4.87 -8.41
N LEU A 267 -7.76 -4.99 -8.06
CA LEU A 267 -6.95 -3.93 -7.47
C LEU A 267 -6.14 -3.14 -8.51
N ILE A 268 -5.93 -3.71 -9.71
CA ILE A 268 -5.03 -3.19 -10.74
C ILE A 268 -5.84 -2.78 -11.96
N GLY A 269 -5.62 -1.59 -12.47
CA GLY A 269 -6.29 -1.05 -13.66
C GLY A 269 -7.72 -0.58 -13.37
N ASN A 270 -8.70 -1.38 -13.76
CA ASN A 270 -10.11 -1.12 -13.44
C ASN A 270 -10.47 -1.70 -12.09
N ILE A 271 -10.50 -0.83 -11.07
CA ILE A 271 -10.73 -1.25 -9.70
C ILE A 271 -12.21 -1.58 -9.49
N ASP A 272 -12.48 -2.74 -8.87
CA ASP A 272 -13.81 -3.19 -8.50
C ASP A 272 -13.87 -3.42 -6.99
N TYR A 273 -14.22 -2.36 -6.25
CA TYR A 273 -14.27 -2.38 -4.79
C TYR A 273 -15.26 -3.42 -4.23
N GLU A 274 -16.40 -3.61 -4.91
CA GLU A 274 -17.41 -4.57 -4.51
C GLU A 274 -16.88 -6.00 -4.65
N LYS A 275 -16.23 -6.31 -5.78
CA LYS A 275 -15.60 -7.61 -6.00
C LYS A 275 -14.46 -7.90 -5.02
N ILE A 276 -13.65 -6.90 -4.67
CA ILE A 276 -12.62 -7.06 -3.64
C ILE A 276 -13.25 -7.53 -2.33
N CYS A 277 -14.36 -6.91 -1.91
CA CYS A 277 -15.08 -7.25 -0.69
C CYS A 277 -15.71 -8.66 -0.77
N ASP A 278 -16.41 -8.94 -1.86
CA ASP A 278 -17.08 -10.23 -2.08
C ASP A 278 -16.10 -11.40 -2.06
N VAL A 279 -14.96 -11.24 -2.76
CA VAL A 279 -13.94 -12.28 -2.85
C VAL A 279 -13.24 -12.49 -1.51
N PHE A 280 -12.91 -11.41 -0.79
CA PHE A 280 -12.37 -11.50 0.56
C PHE A 280 -13.32 -12.25 1.49
N TYR A 281 -14.60 -11.85 1.51
CA TYR A 281 -15.62 -12.50 2.32
C TYR A 281 -15.76 -13.99 1.97
N SER A 282 -15.84 -14.30 0.68
CA SER A 282 -15.99 -15.68 0.21
C SER A 282 -14.78 -16.54 0.57
N PHE A 283 -13.56 -15.98 0.47
CA PHE A 283 -12.34 -16.66 0.87
C PHE A 283 -12.35 -17.04 2.35
N TYR A 284 -12.58 -16.06 3.25
CA TYR A 284 -12.54 -16.30 4.68
C TYR A 284 -13.76 -17.03 5.23
N SER A 285 -14.92 -16.99 4.56
CA SER A 285 -16.09 -17.79 4.91
C SER A 285 -15.84 -19.29 4.72
N ASN A 286 -14.92 -19.66 3.83
CA ASN A 286 -14.55 -21.04 3.53
C ASN A 286 -13.14 -21.41 4.04
N TYR A 287 -12.46 -20.46 4.70
CA TYR A 287 -11.11 -20.67 5.21
C TYR A 287 -11.15 -21.61 6.41
N VAL A 288 -10.55 -22.76 6.23
CA VAL A 288 -10.33 -23.73 7.32
C VAL A 288 -8.90 -23.54 7.81
N THR A 289 -8.73 -23.11 9.06
CA THR A 289 -7.40 -23.09 9.68
C THR A 289 -6.86 -24.52 9.74
N PRO A 290 -5.65 -24.77 9.22
CA PRO A 290 -5.03 -26.08 9.25
C PRO A 290 -4.73 -26.56 10.66
#